data_b4db129a2f58f9ad15293b2de00636c1
#
_entry.id   b4db129a2f58f9ad15293b2de00636c1
#
_cell.length_a   1.000
_cell.length_b   1.000
_cell.length_c   1.000
_cell.angle_alpha   90.00
_cell.angle_beta   90.00
_cell.angle_gamma   90.00
#
_symmetry.space_group_name_H-M   'P 1'
#
loop_
_entity.id
_entity.type
_entity.pdbx_description
1 polymer ?
#
loop_
_entity_poly.entity_id
_entity_poly.type
_entity_poly.pdbx_seq_one_letter_code
_entity_poly.pdbx_strand_id
1 'polypeptide(L)'
;MDREKLASLANNVEKFGFGSLWFPEATSFESFSLAAYLLANSNKLIVGTGIANIYARDAVTSAQGHDGLNALFKNRFILGLGVSHVSFVEDIRGHKFGKPVSSMNEYLEKLENAGIDPNLRMEDRNIILAALGPRMLELAAAKNKGAIPYSVTPDYTAKARAVLGPEAWLCVEQKVCLTKVESEARNVARKQMGRYLRWPNYLNNWMRMGFKEADLEGHGSSKFLDAIVCWGSEKRIMSYLEEHLSSGANHVVVQALQPDGMEGTDFPVLQALASK
;
A
#
# COMPACT_ATOMS: atom_id res chain seq x y z
N MET A 1 -4.58 -15.99 -9.73
CA MET A 1 -5.16 -16.48 -8.44
C MET A 1 -6.63 -16.75 -8.72
N ASP A 2 -7.14 -17.93 -8.34
CA ASP A 2 -8.54 -18.30 -8.53
C ASP A 2 -9.43 -17.87 -7.35
N ARG A 3 -10.74 -18.03 -7.51
CA ARG A 3 -11.75 -17.65 -6.53
C ARG A 3 -11.53 -18.28 -5.15
N GLU A 4 -11.16 -19.54 -5.11
CA GLU A 4 -11.01 -20.29 -3.88
C GLU A 4 -9.78 -19.85 -3.10
N LYS A 5 -8.68 -19.58 -3.80
CA LYS A 5 -7.46 -19.02 -3.19
C LYS A 5 -7.68 -17.64 -2.61
N LEU A 6 -8.49 -16.78 -3.27
CA LEU A 6 -8.82 -15.45 -2.75
C LEU A 6 -9.70 -15.51 -1.49
N ALA A 7 -10.71 -16.38 -1.48
CA ALA A 7 -11.54 -16.60 -0.30
C ALA A 7 -10.70 -17.17 0.86
N SER A 8 -9.83 -18.14 0.56
CA SER A 8 -8.89 -18.70 1.54
C SER A 8 -7.93 -17.66 2.10
N LEU A 9 -7.44 -16.74 1.25
CA LEU A 9 -6.58 -15.64 1.70
C LEU A 9 -7.30 -14.76 2.73
N ALA A 10 -8.52 -14.28 2.42
CA ALA A 10 -9.28 -13.43 3.33
C ALA A 10 -9.56 -14.15 4.66
N ASN A 11 -10.04 -15.39 4.59
CA ASN A 11 -10.32 -16.20 5.78
C ASN A 11 -9.08 -16.47 6.64
N ASN A 12 -7.93 -16.78 6.03
CA ASN A 12 -6.71 -17.08 6.79
C ASN A 12 -6.14 -15.80 7.44
N VAL A 13 -6.13 -14.67 6.72
CA VAL A 13 -5.68 -13.39 7.28
C VAL A 13 -6.53 -13.00 8.49
N GLU A 14 -7.87 -13.13 8.39
CA GLU A 14 -8.77 -12.89 9.52
C GLU A 14 -8.54 -13.88 10.67
N LYS A 15 -8.38 -15.17 10.37
CA LYS A 15 -8.13 -16.24 11.36
C LYS A 15 -6.80 -16.05 12.09
N PHE A 16 -5.79 -15.52 11.43
CA PHE A 16 -4.50 -15.18 12.06
C PHE A 16 -4.56 -13.92 12.94
N GLY A 17 -5.69 -13.22 12.98
CA GLY A 17 -5.89 -12.04 13.83
C GLY A 17 -5.46 -10.73 13.21
N PHE A 18 -5.12 -10.69 11.91
CA PHE A 18 -4.87 -9.43 11.24
C PHE A 18 -6.15 -8.61 11.07
N GLY A 19 -6.06 -7.31 11.31
CA GLY A 19 -7.21 -6.40 11.22
C GLY A 19 -7.55 -5.96 9.80
N SER A 20 -6.62 -6.09 8.85
CA SER A 20 -6.82 -5.61 7.48
C SER A 20 -6.09 -6.44 6.44
N LEU A 21 -6.61 -6.40 5.20
CA LEU A 21 -6.00 -6.96 4.00
C LEU A 21 -5.92 -5.88 2.92
N TRP A 22 -4.72 -5.69 2.38
CA TRP A 22 -4.44 -4.68 1.36
C TRP A 22 -3.99 -5.33 0.07
N PHE A 23 -4.44 -4.79 -1.06
CA PHE A 23 -4.06 -5.29 -2.37
C PHE A 23 -3.85 -4.16 -3.39
N PRO A 24 -2.91 -4.31 -4.33
CA PRO A 24 -2.67 -3.32 -5.38
C PRO A 24 -3.60 -3.53 -6.59
N GLU A 25 -3.84 -2.45 -7.34
CA GLU A 25 -4.41 -2.52 -8.67
C GLU A 25 -3.32 -2.32 -9.73
N ALA A 26 -3.07 -3.35 -10.52
CA ALA A 26 -2.17 -3.29 -11.66
C ALA A 26 -2.90 -3.74 -12.94
N THR A 27 -2.69 -4.97 -13.40
CA THR A 27 -3.28 -5.55 -14.61
C THR A 27 -4.10 -6.81 -14.35
N SER A 28 -4.36 -7.13 -13.07
CA SER A 28 -5.14 -8.31 -12.68
C SER A 28 -6.60 -7.93 -12.35
N PHE A 29 -6.98 -8.00 -11.09
CA PHE A 29 -8.34 -7.68 -10.67
C PHE A 29 -8.56 -6.17 -10.57
N GLU A 30 -9.76 -5.74 -10.96
CA GLU A 30 -10.25 -4.40 -10.71
C GLU A 30 -10.53 -4.21 -9.22
N SER A 31 -10.23 -3.00 -8.70
CA SER A 31 -10.20 -2.74 -7.26
C SER A 31 -11.52 -3.00 -6.53
N PHE A 32 -12.65 -2.49 -7.02
CA PHE A 32 -13.91 -2.62 -6.31
C PHE A 32 -14.49 -4.03 -6.39
N SER A 33 -14.32 -4.70 -7.53
CA SER A 33 -14.72 -6.10 -7.70
C SER A 33 -13.99 -7.04 -6.75
N LEU A 34 -12.65 -6.85 -6.61
CA LEU A 34 -11.87 -7.65 -5.69
C LEU A 34 -12.18 -7.29 -4.24
N ALA A 35 -12.32 -6.01 -3.91
CA ALA A 35 -12.71 -5.58 -2.56
C ALA A 35 -14.04 -6.18 -2.12
N ALA A 36 -15.07 -6.12 -2.99
CA ALA A 36 -16.37 -6.73 -2.72
C ALA A 36 -16.25 -8.22 -2.43
N TYR A 37 -15.45 -8.93 -3.24
CA TYR A 37 -15.25 -10.37 -3.05
C TYR A 37 -14.54 -10.69 -1.72
N LEU A 38 -13.48 -9.97 -1.37
CA LEU A 38 -12.74 -10.16 -0.12
C LEU A 38 -13.60 -9.82 1.10
N LEU A 39 -14.37 -8.74 1.04
CA LEU A 39 -15.30 -8.32 2.09
C LEU A 39 -16.41 -9.34 2.31
N ALA A 40 -16.95 -9.92 1.23
CA ALA A 40 -17.98 -10.97 1.30
C ALA A 40 -17.45 -12.30 1.87
N ASN A 41 -16.13 -12.54 1.77
CA ASN A 41 -15.48 -13.75 2.31
C ASN A 41 -14.73 -13.49 3.64
N SER A 42 -15.09 -12.43 4.36
CA SER A 42 -14.59 -12.11 5.69
C SER A 42 -15.68 -11.46 6.55
N ASN A 43 -15.54 -11.52 7.89
CA ASN A 43 -16.56 -10.98 8.79
C ASN A 43 -16.18 -9.65 9.45
N LYS A 44 -14.91 -9.49 9.79
CA LYS A 44 -14.39 -8.31 10.52
C LYS A 44 -13.25 -7.61 9.80
N LEU A 45 -12.65 -8.27 8.79
CA LEU A 45 -11.48 -7.79 8.09
C LEU A 45 -11.80 -6.47 7.38
N ILE A 46 -10.96 -5.46 7.60
CA ILE A 46 -10.96 -4.25 6.79
C ILE A 46 -10.21 -4.55 5.49
N VAL A 47 -10.77 -4.17 4.36
CA VAL A 47 -10.14 -4.33 3.06
C VAL A 47 -9.74 -2.97 2.52
N GLY A 48 -8.47 -2.81 2.15
CA GLY A 48 -7.92 -1.58 1.60
C GLY A 48 -7.28 -1.78 0.22
N THR A 49 -7.38 -0.78 -0.63
CA THR A 49 -6.59 -0.75 -1.87
C THR A 49 -5.24 -0.10 -1.64
N GLY A 50 -4.17 -0.76 -2.01
CA GLY A 50 -2.80 -0.26 -1.91
C GLY A 50 -2.08 -0.29 -3.26
N ILE A 51 -2.55 0.43 -4.25
CA ILE A 51 -3.58 1.46 -4.35
C ILE A 51 -4.48 1.24 -5.58
N ALA A 52 -5.70 1.83 -5.57
CA ALA A 52 -6.52 1.97 -6.75
C ALA A 52 -6.00 3.11 -7.63
N ASN A 53 -5.92 2.85 -8.93
CA ASN A 53 -5.38 3.79 -9.90
C ASN A 53 -6.43 4.83 -10.31
N ILE A 54 -6.15 6.13 -10.14
CA ILE A 54 -7.06 7.23 -10.53
C ILE A 54 -7.35 7.30 -12.05
N TYR A 55 -6.52 6.67 -12.87
CA TYR A 55 -6.73 6.58 -14.32
C TYR A 55 -7.53 5.34 -14.74
N ALA A 56 -7.88 4.46 -13.80
CA ALA A 56 -8.65 3.25 -14.11
C ALA A 56 -10.17 3.52 -14.17
N ARG A 57 -10.62 4.53 -13.46
CA ARG A 57 -12.03 4.95 -13.39
C ARG A 57 -12.14 6.42 -13.03
N ASP A 58 -13.28 7.04 -13.38
CA ASP A 58 -13.54 8.42 -12.99
C ASP A 58 -13.81 8.56 -11.48
N ALA A 59 -13.73 9.81 -10.99
CA ALA A 59 -13.87 10.10 -9.59
C ALA A 59 -15.27 9.84 -9.02
N VAL A 60 -16.31 9.99 -9.85
CA VAL A 60 -17.70 9.70 -9.45
C VAL A 60 -17.88 8.20 -9.24
N THR A 61 -17.41 7.39 -10.18
CA THR A 61 -17.40 5.92 -10.05
C THR A 61 -16.64 5.48 -8.79
N SER A 62 -15.52 6.14 -8.46
CA SER A 62 -14.78 5.84 -7.23
C SER A 62 -15.54 6.21 -5.96
N ALA A 63 -16.25 7.34 -5.96
CA ALA A 63 -17.10 7.72 -4.84
C ALA A 63 -18.26 6.73 -4.66
N GLN A 64 -18.95 6.36 -5.75
CA GLN A 64 -20.03 5.36 -5.73
C GLN A 64 -19.52 4.01 -5.21
N GLY A 65 -18.37 3.54 -5.70
CA GLY A 65 -17.78 2.28 -5.26
C GLY A 65 -17.40 2.29 -3.79
N HIS A 66 -16.77 3.38 -3.31
CA HIS A 66 -16.44 3.55 -1.91
C HIS A 66 -17.68 3.53 -1.02
N ASP A 67 -18.66 4.38 -1.33
CA ASP A 67 -19.86 4.55 -0.49
C ASP A 67 -20.71 3.27 -0.54
N GLY A 68 -20.87 2.66 -1.72
CA GLY A 68 -21.59 1.40 -1.90
C GLY A 68 -20.98 0.23 -1.13
N LEU A 69 -19.65 0.05 -1.20
CA LEU A 69 -18.98 -1.01 -0.44
C LEU A 69 -19.11 -0.79 1.08
N ASN A 70 -18.98 0.43 1.54
CA ASN A 70 -19.10 0.72 2.97
C ASN A 70 -20.54 0.57 3.47
N ALA A 71 -21.54 0.91 2.67
CA ALA A 71 -22.95 0.64 2.99
C ALA A 71 -23.24 -0.88 3.07
N LEU A 72 -22.75 -1.66 2.10
CA LEU A 72 -22.96 -3.11 2.03
C LEU A 72 -22.18 -3.88 3.11
N PHE A 73 -21.00 -3.41 3.49
CA PHE A 73 -20.06 -4.14 4.33
C PHE A 73 -19.69 -3.42 5.64
N LYS A 74 -20.58 -2.55 6.17
CA LYS A 74 -20.47 -1.95 7.51
C LYS A 74 -19.16 -1.19 7.73
N ASN A 75 -18.82 -0.29 6.80
CA ASN A 75 -17.62 0.56 6.87
C ASN A 75 -16.29 -0.19 6.93
N ARG A 76 -16.19 -1.34 6.27
CA ARG A 76 -14.97 -2.17 6.22
C ARG A 76 -14.10 -1.95 4.98
N PHE A 77 -14.34 -0.90 4.19
CA PHE A 77 -13.55 -0.60 3.01
C PHE A 77 -12.78 0.72 3.15
N ILE A 78 -11.50 0.71 2.78
CA ILE A 78 -10.64 1.88 2.70
C ILE A 78 -10.18 2.05 1.26
N LEU A 79 -10.41 3.23 0.69
CA LEU A 79 -9.98 3.56 -0.66
C LEU A 79 -8.60 4.21 -0.65
N GLY A 80 -7.56 3.41 -0.89
CA GLY A 80 -6.23 3.92 -1.18
C GLY A 80 -6.12 4.32 -2.65
N LEU A 81 -5.76 5.57 -2.93
CA LEU A 81 -5.65 6.14 -4.27
C LEU A 81 -4.21 6.43 -4.65
N GLY A 82 -3.88 6.22 -5.92
CA GLY A 82 -2.56 6.55 -6.45
C GLY A 82 -2.60 6.90 -7.94
N VAL A 83 -1.56 7.61 -8.39
CA VAL A 83 -1.42 8.04 -9.79
C VAL A 83 -0.83 6.97 -10.71
N SER A 84 -0.45 5.80 -10.16
CA SER A 84 0.19 4.72 -10.93
C SER A 84 1.54 5.13 -11.57
N HIS A 85 1.90 4.51 -12.68
CA HIS A 85 3.13 4.75 -13.43
C HIS A 85 2.82 5.08 -14.89
N VAL A 86 3.69 5.83 -15.53
CA VAL A 86 3.53 6.28 -16.93
C VAL A 86 3.13 5.11 -17.84
N SER A 87 3.88 4.00 -17.81
CA SER A 87 3.60 2.86 -18.68
C SER A 87 2.25 2.20 -18.43
N PHE A 88 1.77 2.14 -17.19
CA PHE A 88 0.43 1.62 -16.89
C PHE A 88 -0.68 2.56 -17.35
N VAL A 89 -0.42 3.86 -17.36
CA VAL A 89 -1.39 4.88 -17.75
C VAL A 89 -1.40 5.09 -19.26
N GLU A 90 -0.23 5.20 -19.89
CA GLU A 90 -0.12 5.51 -21.31
C GLU A 90 -0.15 4.25 -22.18
N ASP A 91 0.71 3.25 -21.91
CA ASP A 91 0.86 2.09 -22.79
C ASP A 91 -0.30 1.09 -22.65
N ILE A 92 -0.84 0.92 -21.42
CA ILE A 92 -1.88 -0.07 -21.15
C ILE A 92 -3.28 0.54 -21.25
N ARG A 93 -3.48 1.77 -20.73
CA ARG A 93 -4.81 2.40 -20.64
C ARG A 93 -5.08 3.44 -21.71
N GLY A 94 -4.06 3.86 -22.48
CA GLY A 94 -4.19 4.86 -23.54
C GLY A 94 -4.53 6.28 -23.04
N HIS A 95 -4.30 6.56 -21.77
CA HIS A 95 -4.48 7.89 -21.18
C HIS A 95 -3.17 8.67 -21.21
N LYS A 96 -3.23 9.98 -21.04
CA LYS A 96 -2.06 10.82 -20.86
C LYS A 96 -1.71 10.93 -19.37
N PHE A 97 -0.48 10.60 -19.01
CA PHE A 97 0.00 10.76 -17.63
C PHE A 97 0.19 12.24 -17.29
N GLY A 98 -0.54 12.71 -16.31
CA GLY A 98 -0.50 14.12 -15.88
C GLY A 98 0.58 14.40 -14.82
N LYS A 99 0.57 15.63 -14.30
CA LYS A 99 1.40 15.99 -13.15
C LYS A 99 0.83 15.32 -11.90
N PRO A 100 1.54 14.40 -11.23
CA PRO A 100 0.99 13.53 -10.19
C PRO A 100 0.15 14.25 -9.12
N VAL A 101 0.69 15.32 -8.52
CA VAL A 101 0.00 16.05 -7.45
C VAL A 101 -1.22 16.81 -7.97
N SER A 102 -1.11 17.47 -9.12
CA SER A 102 -2.25 18.18 -9.73
C SER A 102 -3.36 17.20 -10.11
N SER A 103 -3.01 16.09 -10.78
CA SER A 103 -3.99 15.07 -11.18
C SER A 103 -4.70 14.46 -9.98
N MET A 104 -3.98 14.19 -8.89
CA MET A 104 -4.57 13.69 -7.66
C MET A 104 -5.50 14.72 -7.00
N ASN A 105 -5.07 15.99 -6.93
CA ASN A 105 -5.89 17.06 -6.36
C ASN A 105 -7.21 17.24 -7.14
N GLU A 106 -7.14 17.32 -8.46
CA GLU A 106 -8.34 17.42 -9.32
C GLU A 106 -9.26 16.22 -9.17
N TYR A 107 -8.67 15.02 -9.04
CA TYR A 107 -9.45 13.79 -8.83
C TYR A 107 -10.18 13.80 -7.48
N LEU A 108 -9.51 14.22 -6.42
CA LEU A 108 -10.10 14.34 -5.08
C LEU A 108 -11.22 15.37 -5.04
N GLU A 109 -11.04 16.54 -5.68
CA GLU A 109 -12.08 17.56 -5.77
C GLU A 109 -13.35 17.04 -6.48
N LYS A 110 -13.19 16.32 -7.59
CA LYS A 110 -14.31 15.68 -8.30
C LYS A 110 -14.96 14.57 -7.46
N LEU A 111 -14.18 13.81 -6.70
CA LEU A 111 -14.67 12.74 -5.84
C LEU A 111 -15.47 13.30 -4.65
N GLU A 112 -14.99 14.37 -4.02
CA GLU A 112 -15.68 15.04 -2.91
C GLU A 112 -17.02 15.66 -3.37
N ASN A 113 -17.05 16.23 -4.57
CA ASN A 113 -18.23 16.86 -5.15
C ASN A 113 -19.09 15.88 -6.01
N ALA A 114 -18.82 14.59 -5.95
CA ALA A 114 -19.60 13.60 -6.70
C ALA A 114 -21.07 13.61 -6.27
N GLY A 115 -21.96 13.68 -7.26
CA GLY A 115 -23.42 13.62 -7.07
C GLY A 115 -23.86 12.19 -6.75
N ILE A 116 -23.66 11.75 -5.52
CA ILE A 116 -24.07 10.43 -5.03
C ILE A 116 -25.48 10.52 -4.43
N ASP A 117 -26.27 9.47 -4.61
CA ASP A 117 -27.58 9.34 -3.96
C ASP A 117 -27.44 9.66 -2.46
N PRO A 118 -28.24 10.61 -1.93
CA PRO A 118 -28.14 11.04 -0.53
C PRO A 118 -28.26 9.88 0.49
N ASN A 119 -28.99 8.80 0.13
CA ASN A 119 -29.14 7.63 1.00
C ASN A 119 -27.89 6.74 1.05
N LEU A 120 -26.96 6.88 0.10
CA LEU A 120 -25.72 6.13 0.03
C LEU A 120 -24.50 6.99 0.36
N ARG A 121 -24.62 8.32 0.23
CA ARG A 121 -23.51 9.25 0.40
C ARG A 121 -22.93 9.18 1.81
N MET A 122 -21.63 8.95 1.91
CA MET A 122 -20.89 9.10 3.16
C MET A 122 -20.36 10.53 3.30
N GLU A 123 -20.53 11.13 4.47
CA GLU A 123 -19.98 12.46 4.79
C GLU A 123 -18.45 12.41 4.83
N ASP A 124 -17.90 11.41 5.53
CA ASP A 124 -16.46 11.18 5.63
C ASP A 124 -16.07 9.90 4.93
N ARG A 125 -15.35 10.02 3.81
CA ARG A 125 -14.81 8.89 3.09
C ARG A 125 -13.43 8.51 3.61
N ASN A 126 -13.25 7.25 3.97
CA ASN A 126 -11.97 6.67 4.37
C ASN A 126 -11.03 6.55 3.15
N ILE A 127 -10.31 7.63 2.87
CA ILE A 127 -9.39 7.72 1.72
C ILE A 127 -7.97 7.92 2.22
N ILE A 128 -7.02 7.19 1.63
CA ILE A 128 -5.59 7.38 1.84
C ILE A 128 -4.88 7.50 0.49
N LEU A 129 -3.76 8.23 0.46
CA LEU A 129 -3.02 8.49 -0.77
C LEU A 129 -1.68 7.74 -0.78
N ALA A 130 -1.33 7.15 -1.93
CA ALA A 130 0.04 6.72 -2.16
C ALA A 130 0.95 7.95 -2.23
N ALA A 131 1.75 8.15 -1.20
CA ALA A 131 2.56 9.35 -1.03
C ALA A 131 4.00 9.01 -0.66
N LEU A 132 4.92 9.20 -1.61
CA LEU A 132 6.36 9.01 -1.41
C LEU A 132 7.11 10.34 -1.35
N GLY A 133 6.69 11.34 -2.13
CA GLY A 133 7.31 12.64 -2.17
C GLY A 133 6.62 13.63 -1.22
N PRO A 134 7.35 14.66 -0.73
CA PRO A 134 6.81 15.63 0.24
C PRO A 134 5.54 16.33 -0.27
N ARG A 135 5.47 16.72 -1.52
CA ARG A 135 4.29 17.39 -2.09
C ARG A 135 3.02 16.55 -2.07
N MET A 136 3.12 15.22 -2.20
CA MET A 136 1.96 14.34 -2.12
C MET A 136 1.55 14.12 -0.66
N LEU A 137 2.50 14.08 0.28
CA LEU A 137 2.22 14.08 1.72
C LEU A 137 1.54 15.40 2.14
N GLU A 138 2.03 16.54 1.66
CA GLU A 138 1.42 17.87 1.88
C GLU A 138 -0.02 17.92 1.33
N LEU A 139 -0.27 17.36 0.14
CA LEU A 139 -1.62 17.25 -0.40
C LEU A 139 -2.51 16.36 0.47
N ALA A 140 -2.02 15.22 0.93
CA ALA A 140 -2.76 14.33 1.82
C ALA A 140 -3.15 15.06 3.12
N ALA A 141 -2.21 15.77 3.74
CA ALA A 141 -2.47 16.60 4.92
C ALA A 141 -3.50 17.70 4.65
N ALA A 142 -3.33 18.48 3.57
CA ALA A 142 -4.22 19.59 3.22
C ALA A 142 -5.66 19.14 2.89
N LYS A 143 -5.84 17.92 2.43
CA LYS A 143 -7.16 17.32 2.12
C LYS A 143 -7.72 16.45 3.26
N ASN A 144 -7.11 16.45 4.44
CA ASN A 144 -7.46 15.59 5.58
C ASN A 144 -7.56 14.10 5.19
N LYS A 145 -6.65 13.66 4.32
CA LYS A 145 -6.55 12.25 3.89
C LYS A 145 -5.32 11.61 4.54
N GLY A 146 -5.36 10.30 4.72
CA GLY A 146 -4.20 9.54 5.16
C GLY A 146 -3.16 9.36 4.05
N ALA A 147 -2.04 8.76 4.41
CA ALA A 147 -0.99 8.38 3.45
C ALA A 147 -0.59 6.91 3.61
N ILE A 148 -0.30 6.25 2.48
CA ILE A 148 0.27 4.92 2.42
C ILE A 148 1.59 4.95 1.63
N PRO A 149 2.72 5.25 2.29
CA PRO A 149 4.04 5.11 1.68
C PRO A 149 4.41 3.63 1.52
N TYR A 150 5.22 3.35 0.51
CA TYR A 150 5.59 2.00 0.11
C TYR A 150 7.10 1.86 -0.02
N SER A 151 7.67 0.78 0.55
CA SER A 151 9.12 0.51 0.56
C SER A 151 9.94 1.64 1.17
N VAL A 152 9.67 1.96 2.42
CA VAL A 152 10.28 3.04 3.19
C VAL A 152 10.88 2.52 4.51
N THR A 153 11.68 3.35 5.18
CA THR A 153 12.30 3.03 6.48
C THR A 153 11.57 3.73 7.64
N PRO A 154 11.79 3.33 8.92
CA PRO A 154 11.27 4.04 10.07
C PRO A 154 11.64 5.54 10.11
N ASP A 155 12.86 5.91 9.71
CA ASP A 155 13.29 7.32 9.58
C ASP A 155 12.44 8.10 8.57
N TYR A 156 12.05 7.46 7.47
CA TYR A 156 11.11 8.08 6.52
C TYR A 156 9.72 8.22 7.16
N THR A 157 9.28 7.23 7.91
CA THR A 157 7.98 7.28 8.62
C THR A 157 7.91 8.48 9.56
N ALA A 158 8.97 8.75 10.33
CA ALA A 158 9.05 9.93 11.19
C ALA A 158 8.95 11.24 10.39
N LYS A 159 9.64 11.33 9.25
CA LYS A 159 9.57 12.49 8.33
C LYS A 159 8.17 12.66 7.73
N ALA A 160 7.55 11.56 7.31
CA ALA A 160 6.19 11.57 6.77
C ALA A 160 5.17 12.02 7.82
N ARG A 161 5.31 11.55 9.06
CA ARG A 161 4.48 11.98 10.19
C ARG A 161 4.61 13.48 10.46
N ALA A 162 5.83 14.03 10.40
CA ALA A 162 6.07 15.46 10.60
C ALA A 162 5.37 16.32 9.54
N VAL A 163 5.28 15.84 8.29
CA VAL A 163 4.57 16.54 7.21
C VAL A 163 3.05 16.38 7.31
N LEU A 164 2.57 15.18 7.63
CA LEU A 164 1.13 14.89 7.71
C LEU A 164 0.45 15.53 8.92
N GLY A 165 1.20 15.86 9.98
CA GLY A 165 0.62 16.26 11.26
C GLY A 165 0.13 15.06 12.08
N PRO A 166 -0.35 15.28 13.31
CA PRO A 166 -0.68 14.20 14.25
C PRO A 166 -1.95 13.42 13.90
N GLU A 167 -2.91 14.07 13.26
CA GLU A 167 -4.27 13.52 13.06
C GLU A 167 -4.41 12.63 11.82
N ALA A 168 -3.64 12.89 10.77
CA ALA A 168 -3.76 12.16 9.52
C ALA A 168 -3.29 10.70 9.68
N TRP A 169 -4.00 9.77 9.08
CA TRP A 169 -3.68 8.36 9.16
C TRP A 169 -2.45 8.03 8.31
N LEU A 170 -1.42 7.48 8.94
CA LEU A 170 -0.19 7.04 8.28
C LEU A 170 -0.12 5.51 8.33
N CYS A 171 -0.35 4.89 7.18
CA CYS A 171 -0.37 3.46 6.97
C CYS A 171 0.87 3.05 6.17
N VAL A 172 1.85 2.42 6.81
CA VAL A 172 3.15 2.11 6.17
C VAL A 172 3.20 0.67 5.70
N GLU A 173 3.59 0.46 4.45
CA GLU A 173 3.89 -0.90 3.97
C GLU A 173 5.31 -1.30 4.34
N GLN A 174 5.47 -2.53 4.88
CA GLN A 174 6.77 -3.13 5.20
C GLN A 174 6.91 -4.55 4.65
N LYS A 175 7.91 -4.74 3.79
CA LYS A 175 8.31 -6.06 3.30
C LYS A 175 9.08 -6.83 4.36
N VAL A 176 8.68 -8.09 4.55
CA VAL A 176 9.34 -8.97 5.51
C VAL A 176 9.73 -10.31 4.89
N CYS A 177 10.87 -10.87 5.33
CA CYS A 177 11.35 -12.18 4.92
C CYS A 177 11.80 -12.97 6.16
N LEU A 178 11.12 -14.06 6.49
CA LEU A 178 11.39 -14.86 7.69
C LEU A 178 12.49 -15.89 7.40
N THR A 179 13.72 -15.46 7.39
CA THR A 179 14.91 -16.31 7.31
C THR A 179 16.07 -15.71 8.10
N LYS A 180 16.91 -16.54 8.69
CA LYS A 180 18.13 -16.12 9.38
C LYS A 180 19.36 -16.19 8.46
N VAL A 181 19.18 -16.66 7.24
CA VAL A 181 20.26 -16.80 6.26
C VAL A 181 20.32 -15.55 5.38
N GLU A 182 21.34 -14.74 5.59
CA GLU A 182 21.55 -13.45 4.91
C GLU A 182 21.50 -13.56 3.38
N SER A 183 22.16 -14.58 2.82
CA SER A 183 22.19 -14.79 1.36
C SER A 183 20.82 -15.09 0.77
N GLU A 184 19.97 -15.84 1.47
CA GLU A 184 18.58 -16.12 1.08
C GLU A 184 17.74 -14.85 1.14
N ALA A 185 17.79 -14.12 2.26
CA ALA A 185 17.06 -12.87 2.44
C ALA A 185 17.37 -11.86 1.34
N ARG A 186 18.67 -11.64 1.07
CA ARG A 186 19.10 -10.71 0.01
C ARG A 186 18.75 -11.20 -1.38
N ASN A 187 18.70 -12.51 -1.64
CA ASN A 187 18.23 -13.04 -2.91
C ASN A 187 16.74 -12.76 -3.14
N VAL A 188 15.90 -12.98 -2.12
CA VAL A 188 14.47 -12.63 -2.13
C VAL A 188 14.30 -11.11 -2.33
N ALA A 189 15.04 -10.31 -1.55
CA ALA A 189 15.00 -8.86 -1.65
C ALA A 189 15.40 -8.34 -3.04
N ARG A 190 16.46 -8.88 -3.67
CA ARG A 190 16.87 -8.51 -5.03
C ARG A 190 15.78 -8.78 -6.06
N LYS A 191 15.15 -9.93 -6.00
CA LYS A 191 14.06 -10.29 -6.92
C LYS A 191 12.87 -9.33 -6.76
N GLN A 192 12.50 -9.00 -5.53
CA GLN A 192 11.41 -8.07 -5.26
C GLN A 192 11.77 -6.64 -5.64
N MET A 193 12.87 -6.11 -5.14
CA MET A 193 13.25 -4.71 -5.33
C MET A 193 13.67 -4.41 -6.78
N GLY A 194 14.23 -5.37 -7.51
CA GLY A 194 14.57 -5.23 -8.92
C GLY A 194 13.39 -4.82 -9.81
N ARG A 195 12.15 -5.11 -9.41
CA ARG A 195 10.94 -4.66 -10.11
C ARG A 195 10.72 -3.15 -9.98
N TYR A 196 11.16 -2.55 -8.86
CA TYR A 196 10.94 -1.15 -8.51
C TYR A 196 12.12 -0.24 -8.84
N LEU A 197 13.35 -0.78 -8.95
CA LEU A 197 14.57 -0.03 -9.26
C LEU A 197 14.60 0.59 -10.67
N ARG A 198 13.58 0.37 -11.47
CA ARG A 198 13.37 1.01 -12.78
C ARG A 198 12.38 2.18 -12.77
N TRP A 199 11.72 2.43 -11.64
CA TRP A 199 10.66 3.44 -11.56
C TRP A 199 11.17 4.73 -10.93
N PRO A 200 11.16 5.87 -11.65
CA PRO A 200 11.73 7.13 -11.17
C PRO A 200 11.16 7.63 -9.84
N ASN A 201 9.88 7.39 -9.57
CA ASN A 201 9.25 7.80 -8.31
C ASN A 201 9.87 7.10 -7.10
N TYR A 202 10.22 5.81 -7.20
CA TYR A 202 10.89 5.07 -6.14
C TYR A 202 12.36 5.49 -6.03
N LEU A 203 13.09 5.53 -7.13
CA LEU A 203 14.50 5.96 -7.15
C LEU A 203 14.67 7.34 -6.50
N ASN A 204 13.86 8.31 -6.93
CA ASN A 204 13.87 9.67 -6.36
C ASN A 204 13.53 9.66 -4.86
N ASN A 205 12.65 8.79 -4.40
CA ASN A 205 12.33 8.70 -2.98
C ASN A 205 13.49 8.11 -2.18
N TRP A 206 14.09 7.03 -2.64
CA TRP A 206 15.22 6.41 -1.96
C TRP A 206 16.45 7.32 -1.93
N MET A 207 16.71 8.10 -2.99
CA MET A 207 17.73 9.17 -2.95
C MET A 207 17.43 10.22 -1.88
N ARG A 208 16.16 10.65 -1.73
CA ARG A 208 15.75 11.57 -0.64
C ARG A 208 15.90 10.92 0.75
N MET A 209 15.79 9.61 0.86
CA MET A 209 16.06 8.87 2.10
C MET A 209 17.55 8.75 2.42
N GLY A 210 18.46 9.16 1.51
CA GLY A 210 19.91 9.21 1.70
C GLY A 210 20.66 8.04 1.05
N PHE A 211 20.00 7.21 0.24
CA PHE A 211 20.70 6.23 -0.59
C PHE A 211 21.40 6.94 -1.74
N LYS A 212 22.59 6.47 -2.08
CA LYS A 212 23.36 6.96 -3.22
C LYS A 212 22.90 6.23 -4.50
N GLU A 213 23.17 6.81 -5.66
CA GLU A 213 22.90 6.18 -6.95
C GLU A 213 23.50 4.77 -7.05
N ALA A 214 24.75 4.61 -6.60
CA ALA A 214 25.41 3.31 -6.53
C ALA A 214 24.71 2.27 -5.62
N ASP A 215 23.92 2.71 -4.63
CA ASP A 215 23.11 1.81 -3.81
C ASP A 215 21.90 1.29 -4.57
N LEU A 216 21.46 1.97 -5.62
CA LEU A 216 20.24 1.71 -6.39
C LEU A 216 20.52 1.10 -7.77
N GLU A 217 21.78 0.96 -8.18
CA GLU A 217 22.17 0.36 -9.45
C GLU A 217 21.97 -1.17 -9.46
N GLY A 218 21.73 -1.70 -10.66
CA GLY A 218 21.57 -3.14 -10.90
C GLY A 218 20.42 -3.74 -10.08
N HIS A 219 20.73 -4.56 -9.10
CA HIS A 219 19.77 -5.23 -8.24
C HIS A 219 19.70 -4.63 -6.83
N GLY A 220 20.33 -3.49 -6.61
CA GLY A 220 20.45 -2.82 -5.33
C GLY A 220 21.61 -3.35 -4.45
N SER A 221 22.26 -2.43 -3.74
CA SER A 221 23.30 -2.77 -2.77
C SER A 221 22.73 -3.54 -1.57
N SER A 222 23.57 -4.31 -0.87
CA SER A 222 23.17 -4.96 0.39
C SER A 222 22.64 -3.96 1.42
N LYS A 223 23.25 -2.78 1.51
CA LYS A 223 22.82 -1.69 2.38
C LYS A 223 21.37 -1.27 2.09
N PHE A 224 21.04 -1.06 0.80
CA PHE A 224 19.69 -0.70 0.36
C PHE A 224 18.69 -1.83 0.64
N LEU A 225 19.03 -3.06 0.25
CA LEU A 225 18.15 -4.21 0.41
C LEU A 225 17.80 -4.49 1.86
N ASP A 226 18.80 -4.44 2.75
CA ASP A 226 18.64 -4.71 4.19
C ASP A 226 17.85 -3.58 4.91
N ALA A 227 17.85 -2.37 4.36
CA ALA A 227 17.08 -1.25 4.89
C ALA A 227 15.60 -1.28 4.47
N ILE A 228 15.31 -1.80 3.28
CA ILE A 228 13.94 -1.79 2.72
C ILE A 228 13.18 -3.10 3.00
N VAL A 229 13.88 -4.22 3.03
CA VAL A 229 13.30 -5.54 3.34
C VAL A 229 13.79 -6.00 4.71
N CYS A 230 12.88 -6.00 5.68
CA CYS A 230 13.21 -6.51 7.00
C CYS A 230 13.28 -8.05 6.97
N TRP A 231 14.41 -8.62 7.35
CA TRP A 231 14.58 -10.06 7.40
C TRP A 231 15.20 -10.53 8.72
N GLY A 232 14.98 -11.78 9.08
CA GLY A 232 15.54 -12.36 10.29
C GLY A 232 14.56 -13.27 11.01
N SER A 233 14.72 -13.34 12.34
CA SER A 233 13.80 -14.03 13.22
C SER A 233 12.48 -13.25 13.38
N GLU A 234 11.41 -13.95 13.80
CA GLU A 234 10.13 -13.34 14.18
C GLU A 234 10.34 -12.12 15.10
N LYS A 235 11.13 -12.28 16.17
CA LYS A 235 11.42 -11.20 17.13
C LYS A 235 12.03 -9.98 16.45
N ARG A 236 12.99 -10.16 15.53
CA ARG A 236 13.61 -9.05 14.80
C ARG A 236 12.61 -8.34 13.89
N ILE A 237 11.79 -9.11 13.17
CA ILE A 237 10.76 -8.55 12.29
C ILE A 237 9.75 -7.75 13.13
N MET A 238 9.23 -8.32 14.22
CA MET A 238 8.29 -7.61 15.10
C MET A 238 8.89 -6.31 15.65
N SER A 239 10.14 -6.35 16.13
CA SER A 239 10.83 -5.12 16.60
C SER A 239 10.91 -4.05 15.51
N TYR A 240 11.18 -4.42 14.26
CA TYR A 240 11.25 -3.48 13.15
C TYR A 240 9.87 -2.90 12.77
N LEU A 241 8.81 -3.69 12.87
CA LEU A 241 7.44 -3.19 12.68
C LEU A 241 7.07 -2.19 13.79
N GLU A 242 7.48 -2.46 15.04
CA GLU A 242 7.31 -1.55 16.17
C GLU A 242 8.10 -0.24 16.02
N GLU A 243 9.25 -0.25 15.35
CA GLU A 243 10.00 0.96 15.00
C GLU A 243 9.18 1.88 14.08
N HIS A 244 8.43 1.36 13.11
CA HIS A 244 7.51 2.16 12.29
C HIS A 244 6.39 2.78 13.14
N LEU A 245 5.79 2.01 14.05
CA LEU A 245 4.74 2.51 14.95
C LEU A 245 5.31 3.61 15.88
N SER A 246 6.48 3.39 16.47
CA SER A 246 7.17 4.36 17.31
C SER A 246 7.59 5.62 16.54
N SER A 247 7.83 5.50 15.24
CA SER A 247 8.11 6.60 14.32
C SER A 247 6.86 7.35 13.85
N GLY A 248 5.68 6.98 14.35
CA GLY A 248 4.42 7.69 14.12
C GLY A 248 3.51 7.05 13.08
N ALA A 249 3.74 5.83 12.62
CA ALA A 249 2.75 5.09 11.85
C ALA A 249 1.55 4.72 12.76
N ASN A 250 0.33 4.85 12.21
CA ASN A 250 -0.87 4.34 12.90
C ASN A 250 -1.12 2.86 12.58
N HIS A 251 -0.59 2.41 11.44
CA HIS A 251 -0.80 1.07 10.94
C HIS A 251 0.39 0.62 10.09
N VAL A 252 0.79 -0.64 10.22
CA VAL A 252 1.83 -1.23 9.37
C VAL A 252 1.23 -2.38 8.57
N VAL A 253 1.31 -2.27 7.25
CA VAL A 253 0.90 -3.31 6.31
C VAL A 253 2.08 -4.24 6.04
N VAL A 254 1.98 -5.46 6.50
CA VAL A 254 3.03 -6.46 6.31
C VAL A 254 2.91 -7.10 4.93
N GLN A 255 3.95 -6.99 4.13
CA GLN A 255 4.10 -7.76 2.89
C GLN A 255 5.05 -8.92 3.13
N ALA A 256 4.50 -10.10 3.44
CA ALA A 256 5.27 -11.32 3.65
C ALA A 256 5.76 -11.87 2.31
N LEU A 257 7.06 -11.79 2.07
CA LEU A 257 7.67 -12.18 0.79
C LEU A 257 7.80 -13.71 0.68
N GLN A 258 7.43 -14.26 -0.47
CA GLN A 258 7.64 -15.66 -0.79
C GLN A 258 9.14 -16.00 -0.79
N PRO A 259 9.57 -17.18 -0.29
CA PRO A 259 10.97 -17.59 -0.25
C PRO A 259 11.64 -17.65 -1.63
N ASP A 260 10.86 -17.88 -2.68
CA ASP A 260 11.35 -17.87 -4.07
C ASP A 260 11.45 -16.45 -4.68
N GLY A 261 10.97 -15.44 -3.94
CA GLY A 261 10.91 -14.04 -4.38
C GLY A 261 9.85 -13.75 -5.44
N MET A 262 8.93 -14.69 -5.67
CA MET A 262 7.82 -14.52 -6.61
C MET A 262 6.67 -13.73 -5.99
N GLU A 263 5.64 -13.45 -6.79
CA GLU A 263 4.44 -12.77 -6.32
C GLU A 263 3.58 -13.69 -5.44
N GLY A 264 2.95 -13.10 -4.45
CA GLY A 264 2.09 -13.79 -3.50
C GLY A 264 2.47 -13.46 -2.07
N THR A 265 1.76 -14.08 -1.14
CA THR A 265 1.95 -13.91 0.29
C THR A 265 2.44 -15.20 0.91
N ASP A 266 3.49 -15.12 1.72
CA ASP A 266 3.97 -16.26 2.51
C ASP A 266 3.09 -16.44 3.75
N PHE A 267 2.19 -17.40 3.72
CA PHE A 267 1.30 -17.71 4.84
C PHE A 267 2.02 -18.19 6.12
N PRO A 268 3.06 -19.04 6.07
CA PRO A 268 3.90 -19.36 7.21
C PRO A 268 4.45 -18.12 7.92
N VAL A 269 4.90 -17.10 7.19
CA VAL A 269 5.36 -15.84 7.77
C VAL A 269 4.21 -15.10 8.45
N LEU A 270 3.05 -14.96 7.79
CA LEU A 270 1.88 -14.32 8.41
C LEU A 270 1.46 -15.06 9.69
N GLN A 271 1.45 -16.38 9.67
CA GLN A 271 1.10 -17.18 10.85
C GLN A 271 2.12 -16.99 11.99
N ALA A 272 3.42 -16.88 11.69
CA ALA A 272 4.46 -16.62 12.67
C ALA A 272 4.36 -15.22 13.29
N LEU A 273 3.90 -14.22 12.52
CA LEU A 273 3.73 -12.84 12.96
C LEU A 273 2.33 -12.55 13.53
N ALA A 274 1.43 -13.52 13.50
CA ALA A 274 0.09 -13.37 14.06
C ALA A 274 0.17 -13.07 15.57
N SER A 275 -0.64 -12.12 16.02
CA SER A 275 -0.77 -11.83 17.44
C SER A 275 -1.30 -13.06 18.18
N LYS A 276 -0.56 -13.55 19.15
CA LYS A 276 -1.00 -14.60 20.08
C LYS A 276 -1.82 -13.99 21.20
#